data_867ef1d5fd94da03e7a2cdbb746ab466
#
_entry.id   867ef1d5fd94da03e7a2cdbb746ab466
#
_cell.length_a   1.000
_cell.length_b   1.000
_cell.length_c   1.000
_cell.angle_alpha   90.00
_cell.angle_beta   90.00
_cell.angle_gamma   90.00
#
_symmetry.space_group_name_H-M   'P 1'
#
loop_
_entity.id
_entity.type
_entity.pdbx_description
1 polymer ?
#
loop_
_entity_poly.entity_id
_entity_poly.type
_entity_poly.pdbx_seq_one_letter_code
_entity_poly.pdbx_strand_id
1 'polypeptide(L)'
;MAIGNIKHVIFDVGNVFVRWSPEEIVRLTFGNQCDVEGLAKQLFHSEIWFAINRGELTEADTKHAFIRTYHLTSEQADELFFYIKESLIPLYGTLSLMQRLKAAGYSAYALTDNVHEIVSHLKARHTFWQHFDGEIISAELGCMKPGKAIFTHLLERYQLAADDCVFLDDVLANVEGAKQVGLHGIQFFNAAQAERELRELGLVF
;
A
#
# COMPACT_ATOMS: atom_id res chain seq x y z
N MET A 1 -10.56 -19.18 22.05
CA MET A 1 -10.22 -19.87 20.80
C MET A 1 -8.69 -19.87 20.76
N ALA A 2 -8.05 -20.99 20.44
CA ALA A 2 -6.60 -20.99 20.27
C ALA A 2 -6.28 -20.03 19.13
N ILE A 3 -5.41 -19.04 19.41
CA ILE A 3 -4.86 -18.14 18.39
C ILE A 3 -4.09 -19.05 17.43
N GLY A 4 -4.40 -18.99 16.13
CA GLY A 4 -3.71 -19.77 15.12
C GLY A 4 -2.20 -19.52 15.18
N ASN A 5 -1.41 -20.51 14.76
CA ASN A 5 0.03 -20.36 14.71
C ASN A 5 0.40 -19.49 13.49
N ILE A 6 0.35 -18.15 13.65
CA ILE A 6 0.71 -17.20 12.58
C ILE A 6 2.11 -17.54 12.05
N LYS A 7 2.24 -17.64 10.73
CA LYS A 7 3.49 -17.95 10.01
C LYS A 7 3.87 -16.85 9.03
N HIS A 8 2.88 -16.08 8.58
CA HIS A 8 3.03 -15.12 7.50
C HIS A 8 2.52 -13.76 7.90
N VAL A 9 3.32 -12.73 7.69
CA VAL A 9 2.95 -11.32 7.92
C VAL A 9 2.84 -10.64 6.57
N ILE A 10 1.64 -10.12 6.27
CA ILE A 10 1.33 -9.43 5.02
C ILE A 10 1.27 -7.94 5.34
N PHE A 11 1.96 -7.14 4.56
CA PHE A 11 2.06 -5.70 4.77
C PHE A 11 1.48 -4.95 3.58
N ASP A 12 0.69 -3.91 3.86
CA ASP A 12 0.56 -2.82 2.90
C ASP A 12 1.88 -2.05 2.78
N VAL A 13 1.99 -1.18 1.79
CA VAL A 13 3.20 -0.39 1.51
C VAL A 13 2.98 1.09 1.83
N GLY A 14 1.89 1.68 1.34
CA GLY A 14 1.52 3.06 1.66
C GLY A 14 1.21 3.21 3.15
N ASN A 15 1.70 4.26 3.78
CA ASN A 15 1.58 4.53 5.23
C ASN A 15 1.98 3.36 6.16
N VAL A 16 2.62 2.33 5.61
CA VAL A 16 3.23 1.23 6.37
C VAL A 16 4.76 1.23 6.20
N PHE A 17 5.26 1.23 4.98
CA PHE A 17 6.70 1.35 4.69
C PHE A 17 7.11 2.73 4.21
N VAL A 18 6.27 3.40 3.44
CA VAL A 18 6.51 4.75 2.91
C VAL A 18 5.31 5.63 3.18
N ARG A 19 5.57 6.91 3.42
CA ARG A 19 4.51 7.90 3.62
C ARG A 19 3.71 8.08 2.33
N TRP A 20 2.39 8.06 2.45
CA TRP A 20 1.45 8.45 1.41
C TRP A 20 0.62 9.64 1.89
N SER A 21 0.77 10.80 1.26
CA SER A 21 0.10 12.03 1.67
C SER A 21 -0.41 12.81 0.45
N PRO A 22 -1.65 12.50 -0.02
CA PRO A 22 -2.29 13.22 -1.13
C PRO A 22 -2.26 14.74 -0.99
N GLU A 23 -2.55 15.25 0.20
CA GLU A 23 -2.54 16.70 0.46
C GLU A 23 -1.14 17.32 0.31
N GLU A 24 -0.10 16.63 0.76
CA GLU A 24 1.26 17.12 0.60
C GLU A 24 1.69 17.10 -0.88
N ILE A 25 1.33 16.05 -1.61
CA ILE A 25 1.57 15.96 -3.05
C ILE A 25 0.91 17.15 -3.77
N VAL A 26 -0.37 17.43 -3.47
CA VAL A 26 -1.09 18.57 -4.04
C VAL A 26 -0.43 19.90 -3.64
N ARG A 27 -0.03 20.05 -2.39
CA ARG A 27 0.64 21.27 -1.91
C ARG A 27 1.98 21.51 -2.60
N LEU A 28 2.75 20.45 -2.83
CA LEU A 28 4.02 20.53 -3.55
C LEU A 28 3.82 20.89 -5.02
N THR A 29 2.77 20.37 -5.65
CA THR A 29 2.47 20.61 -7.08
C THR A 29 1.83 21.96 -7.33
N PHE A 30 0.85 22.36 -6.52
CA PHE A 30 -0.02 23.51 -6.81
C PHE A 30 0.16 24.69 -5.83
N GLY A 31 0.97 24.52 -4.79
CA GLY A 31 1.16 25.52 -3.74
C GLY A 31 0.01 25.54 -2.72
N ASN A 32 0.10 26.51 -1.78
CA ASN A 32 -0.83 26.63 -0.66
C ASN A 32 -2.06 27.50 -0.95
N GLN A 33 -2.18 28.05 -2.17
CA GLN A 33 -3.27 28.97 -2.52
C GLN A 33 -4.49 28.25 -3.12
N CYS A 34 -4.38 26.95 -3.40
CA CYS A 34 -5.49 26.11 -3.85
C CYS A 34 -6.23 25.49 -2.66
N ASP A 35 -7.44 24.99 -2.89
CA ASP A 35 -8.12 24.08 -1.98
C ASP A 35 -7.41 22.72 -1.98
N VAL A 36 -6.39 22.60 -1.12
CA VAL A 36 -5.50 21.42 -1.07
C VAL A 36 -6.27 20.15 -0.75
N GLU A 37 -7.15 20.16 0.25
CA GLU A 37 -7.94 19.01 0.66
C GLU A 37 -8.94 18.59 -0.43
N GLY A 38 -9.70 19.56 -0.96
CA GLY A 38 -10.66 19.30 -2.02
C GLY A 38 -10.00 18.76 -3.29
N LEU A 39 -8.86 19.33 -3.70
CA LEU A 39 -8.14 18.89 -4.90
C LEU A 39 -7.51 17.52 -4.69
N ALA A 40 -6.92 17.25 -3.51
CA ALA A 40 -6.39 15.93 -3.18
C ALA A 40 -7.49 14.85 -3.26
N LYS A 41 -8.66 15.13 -2.70
CA LYS A 41 -9.81 14.24 -2.81
C LYS A 41 -10.27 14.06 -4.26
N GLN A 42 -10.35 15.13 -5.04
CA GLN A 42 -10.74 15.06 -6.45
C GLN A 42 -9.79 14.22 -7.28
N LEU A 43 -8.48 14.31 -7.07
CA LEU A 43 -7.48 13.58 -7.84
C LEU A 43 -7.38 12.12 -7.38
N PHE A 44 -7.16 11.87 -6.08
CA PHE A 44 -6.79 10.56 -5.55
C PHE A 44 -7.97 9.69 -5.10
N HIS A 45 -9.20 10.23 -5.10
CA HIS A 45 -10.43 9.42 -4.97
C HIS A 45 -11.26 9.41 -6.26
N SER A 46 -10.65 9.74 -7.40
CA SER A 46 -11.30 9.71 -8.71
C SER A 46 -11.31 8.30 -9.30
N GLU A 47 -12.25 8.07 -10.20
CA GLU A 47 -12.24 6.84 -11.02
C GLU A 47 -10.98 6.75 -11.89
N ILE A 48 -10.40 7.87 -12.32
CA ILE A 48 -9.14 7.90 -13.06
C ILE A 48 -8.00 7.33 -12.20
N TRP A 49 -7.93 7.72 -10.92
CA TRP A 49 -6.93 7.20 -9.98
C TRP A 49 -7.17 5.73 -9.64
N PHE A 50 -8.41 5.32 -9.51
CA PHE A 50 -8.72 3.91 -9.31
C PHE A 50 -8.42 3.06 -10.54
N ALA A 51 -8.65 3.58 -11.75
CA ALA A 51 -8.33 2.90 -12.99
C ALA A 51 -6.82 2.63 -13.16
N ILE A 52 -5.95 3.59 -12.82
CA ILE A 52 -4.49 3.34 -12.86
C ILE A 52 -4.08 2.33 -11.79
N ASN A 53 -4.67 2.37 -10.59
CA ASN A 53 -4.41 1.39 -9.54
C ASN A 53 -4.93 -0.02 -9.87
N ARG A 54 -5.89 -0.14 -10.79
CA ARG A 54 -6.31 -1.42 -11.36
C ARG A 54 -5.53 -1.81 -12.63
N GLY A 55 -4.53 -1.01 -13.05
CA GLY A 55 -3.75 -1.27 -14.26
C GLY A 55 -4.51 -1.07 -15.59
N GLU A 56 -5.66 -0.42 -15.54
CA GLU A 56 -6.49 -0.09 -16.73
C GLU A 56 -5.92 1.11 -17.51
N LEU A 57 -5.13 1.96 -16.85
CA LEU A 57 -4.46 3.13 -17.41
C LEU A 57 -2.97 3.07 -17.09
N THR A 58 -2.15 3.59 -18.00
CA THR A 58 -0.74 3.90 -17.74
C THR A 58 -0.60 5.25 -17.04
N GLU A 59 0.60 5.57 -16.53
CA GLU A 59 0.91 6.92 -16.02
C GLU A 59 0.64 7.99 -17.08
N ALA A 60 1.03 7.74 -18.35
CA ALA A 60 0.81 8.68 -19.45
C ALA A 60 -0.70 8.90 -19.73
N ASP A 61 -1.49 7.82 -19.77
CA ASP A 61 -2.95 7.91 -19.95
C ASP A 61 -3.62 8.68 -18.82
N THR A 62 -3.15 8.45 -17.58
CA THR A 62 -3.67 9.12 -16.37
C THR A 62 -3.35 10.61 -16.39
N LYS A 63 -2.13 11.01 -16.76
CA LYS A 63 -1.76 12.43 -16.95
C LYS A 63 -2.66 13.09 -18.00
N HIS A 64 -2.88 12.46 -19.14
CA HIS A 64 -3.78 12.98 -20.18
C HIS A 64 -5.23 13.07 -19.68
N ALA A 65 -5.70 12.12 -18.89
CA ALA A 65 -7.03 12.15 -18.32
C ALA A 65 -7.18 13.27 -17.29
N PHE A 66 -6.18 13.49 -16.44
CA PHE A 66 -6.16 14.57 -15.46
C PHE A 66 -6.13 15.96 -16.12
N ILE A 67 -5.32 16.14 -17.16
CA ILE A 67 -5.29 17.39 -17.97
C ILE A 67 -6.70 17.71 -18.51
N ARG A 68 -7.38 16.73 -19.09
CA ARG A 68 -8.71 16.95 -19.67
C ARG A 68 -9.81 17.16 -18.62
N THR A 69 -9.77 16.38 -17.54
CA THR A 69 -10.86 16.37 -16.54
C THR A 69 -10.74 17.48 -15.52
N TYR A 70 -9.53 17.80 -15.10
CA TYR A 70 -9.26 18.79 -14.05
C TYR A 70 -8.61 20.07 -14.59
N HIS A 71 -8.50 20.20 -15.92
CA HIS A 71 -7.92 21.37 -16.61
C HIS A 71 -6.48 21.69 -16.16
N LEU A 72 -5.70 20.65 -15.84
CA LEU A 72 -4.29 20.82 -15.51
C LEU A 72 -3.48 21.17 -16.75
N THR A 73 -2.37 21.89 -16.58
CA THR A 73 -1.36 21.99 -17.64
C THR A 73 -0.57 20.71 -17.71
N SER A 74 0.13 20.48 -18.83
CA SER A 74 1.04 19.31 -18.96
C SER A 74 2.14 19.35 -17.91
N GLU A 75 2.68 20.53 -17.59
CA GLU A 75 3.70 20.74 -16.58
C GLU A 75 3.17 20.35 -15.17
N GLN A 76 1.96 20.80 -14.82
CA GLN A 76 1.33 20.42 -13.56
C GLN A 76 1.07 18.91 -13.43
N ALA A 77 0.70 18.26 -14.52
CA ALA A 77 0.52 16.81 -14.51
C ALA A 77 1.86 16.08 -14.34
N ASP A 78 2.93 16.57 -14.98
CA ASP A 78 4.28 16.02 -14.81
C ASP A 78 4.82 16.23 -13.39
N GLU A 79 4.66 17.43 -12.83
CA GLU A 79 5.02 17.74 -11.44
C GLU A 79 4.24 16.90 -10.44
N LEU A 80 2.95 16.69 -10.66
CA LEU A 80 2.11 15.85 -9.81
C LEU A 80 2.67 14.43 -9.71
N PHE A 81 2.97 13.80 -10.84
CA PHE A 81 3.53 12.45 -10.87
C PHE A 81 4.98 12.38 -10.39
N PHE A 82 5.74 13.46 -10.53
CA PHE A 82 7.04 13.59 -9.89
C PHE A 82 6.89 13.57 -8.36
N TYR A 83 6.03 14.42 -7.79
CA TYR A 83 5.84 14.49 -6.33
C TYR A 83 5.14 13.26 -5.76
N ILE A 84 4.25 12.59 -6.51
CA ILE A 84 3.72 11.29 -6.12
C ILE A 84 4.88 10.32 -5.80
N LYS A 85 5.89 10.25 -6.65
CA LYS A 85 7.03 9.34 -6.46
C LYS A 85 8.03 9.85 -5.40
N GLU A 86 8.43 11.11 -5.48
CA GLU A 86 9.49 11.66 -4.60
C GLU A 86 9.04 11.92 -3.16
N SER A 87 7.74 12.00 -2.87
CA SER A 87 7.21 12.12 -1.51
C SER A 87 7.10 10.79 -0.76
N LEU A 88 7.35 9.66 -1.42
CA LEU A 88 7.31 8.31 -0.82
C LEU A 88 8.55 8.05 0.03
N ILE A 89 8.68 8.76 1.14
CA ILE A 89 9.80 8.61 2.07
C ILE A 89 9.57 7.47 3.07
N PRO A 90 10.62 6.71 3.44
CA PRO A 90 10.49 5.59 4.37
C PRO A 90 9.96 6.00 5.74
N LEU A 91 9.07 5.20 6.29
CA LEU A 91 8.59 5.33 7.67
C LEU A 91 9.53 4.63 8.65
N TYR A 92 9.70 5.26 9.82
CA TYR A 92 10.61 4.76 10.85
C TYR A 92 10.10 3.46 11.47
N GLY A 93 10.99 2.46 11.53
CA GLY A 93 10.81 1.24 12.30
C GLY A 93 10.22 0.06 11.52
N THR A 94 9.46 0.26 10.45
CA THR A 94 8.77 -0.84 9.74
C THR A 94 9.75 -1.82 9.10
N LEU A 95 10.80 -1.33 8.44
CA LEU A 95 11.82 -2.22 7.88
C LEU A 95 12.51 -3.04 8.99
N SER A 96 12.85 -2.43 10.12
CA SER A 96 13.46 -3.14 11.25
C SER A 96 12.50 -4.18 11.85
N LEU A 97 11.20 -3.86 11.94
CA LEU A 97 10.17 -4.81 12.37
C LEU A 97 10.12 -6.02 11.45
N MET A 98 10.03 -5.82 10.14
CA MET A 98 10.03 -6.90 9.15
C MET A 98 11.30 -7.74 9.22
N GLN A 99 12.48 -7.13 9.35
CA GLN A 99 13.75 -7.86 9.45
C GLN A 99 13.80 -8.76 10.69
N ARG A 100 13.29 -8.30 11.84
CA ARG A 100 13.20 -9.12 13.06
C ARG A 100 12.21 -10.28 12.92
N LEU A 101 11.06 -10.02 12.30
CA LEU A 101 10.09 -11.09 11.98
C LEU A 101 10.72 -12.15 11.09
N LYS A 102 11.42 -11.76 10.02
CA LYS A 102 12.12 -12.70 9.13
C LYS A 102 13.22 -13.47 9.85
N ALA A 103 14.00 -12.82 10.70
CA ALA A 103 15.04 -13.48 11.50
C ALA A 103 14.45 -14.51 12.47
N ALA A 104 13.22 -14.32 12.93
CA ALA A 104 12.47 -15.28 13.74
C ALA A 104 11.75 -16.38 12.95
N GLY A 105 11.88 -16.38 11.60
CA GLY A 105 11.33 -17.41 10.72
C GLY A 105 9.96 -17.12 10.12
N TYR A 106 9.40 -15.94 10.33
CA TYR A 106 8.15 -15.53 9.67
C TYR A 106 8.39 -15.10 8.22
N SER A 107 7.50 -15.47 7.31
CA SER A 107 7.54 -14.95 5.94
C SER A 107 6.84 -13.58 5.86
N ALA A 108 7.32 -12.73 4.97
CA ALA A 108 6.79 -11.38 4.76
C ALA A 108 6.32 -11.20 3.32
N TYR A 109 5.10 -10.72 3.11
CA TYR A 109 4.52 -10.46 1.79
C TYR A 109 4.05 -9.01 1.69
N ALA A 110 4.19 -8.42 0.49
CA ALA A 110 3.56 -7.14 0.18
C ALA A 110 2.19 -7.34 -0.46
N LEU A 111 1.19 -6.55 -0.03
CA LEU A 111 -0.13 -6.48 -0.65
C LEU A 111 -0.52 -5.01 -0.77
N THR A 112 -0.40 -4.42 -1.96
CA THR A 112 -0.51 -2.98 -2.14
C THR A 112 -1.43 -2.60 -3.30
N ASP A 113 -2.29 -1.61 -3.05
CA ASP A 113 -2.98 -0.90 -4.12
C ASP A 113 -2.01 0.13 -4.70
N ASN A 114 -1.44 -0.20 -5.86
CA ASN A 114 -0.37 0.60 -6.43
C ASN A 114 -0.25 0.39 -7.95
N VAL A 115 0.50 1.26 -8.59
CA VAL A 115 0.72 1.28 -10.02
C VAL A 115 2.14 0.82 -10.39
N HIS A 116 2.31 0.30 -11.60
CA HIS A 116 3.58 -0.28 -12.04
C HIS A 116 4.77 0.68 -11.91
N GLU A 117 4.59 1.94 -12.33
CA GLU A 117 5.64 2.95 -12.33
C GLU A 117 6.06 3.34 -10.91
N ILE A 118 5.11 3.44 -9.98
CA ILE A 118 5.38 3.75 -8.57
C ILE A 118 6.10 2.58 -7.91
N VAL A 119 5.65 1.34 -8.14
CA VAL A 119 6.32 0.14 -7.61
C VAL A 119 7.74 0.02 -8.15
N SER A 120 7.95 0.28 -9.44
CA SER A 120 9.27 0.29 -10.07
C SER A 120 10.18 1.34 -9.43
N HIS A 121 9.66 2.55 -9.17
CA HIS A 121 10.38 3.60 -8.45
C HIS A 121 10.75 3.18 -7.02
N LEU A 122 9.80 2.60 -6.27
CA LEU A 122 10.05 2.12 -4.91
C LEU A 122 11.13 1.03 -4.86
N LYS A 123 11.11 0.08 -5.79
CA LYS A 123 12.12 -0.99 -5.92
C LYS A 123 13.51 -0.43 -6.25
N ALA A 124 13.58 0.58 -7.09
CA ALA A 124 14.84 1.21 -7.46
C ALA A 124 15.42 2.09 -6.33
N ARG A 125 14.55 2.72 -5.54
CA ARG A 125 14.95 3.76 -4.56
C ARG A 125 15.17 3.21 -3.16
N HIS A 126 14.46 2.14 -2.76
CA HIS A 126 14.41 1.64 -1.40
C HIS A 126 14.78 0.17 -1.29
N THR A 127 15.52 -0.17 -0.23
CA THR A 127 15.99 -1.54 0.01
C THR A 127 14.96 -2.46 0.68
N PHE A 128 13.86 -1.92 1.23
CA PHE A 128 12.90 -2.74 1.98
C PHE A 128 12.21 -3.78 1.08
N TRP A 129 12.03 -3.48 -0.20
CA TRP A 129 11.31 -4.36 -1.12
C TRP A 129 11.96 -5.73 -1.29
N GLN A 130 13.28 -5.78 -1.27
CA GLN A 130 14.05 -7.05 -1.41
C GLN A 130 13.88 -8.02 -0.24
N HIS A 131 13.27 -7.58 0.87
CA HIS A 131 13.03 -8.43 2.03
C HIS A 131 11.68 -9.17 1.97
N PHE A 132 10.80 -8.82 1.04
CA PHE A 132 9.56 -9.57 0.84
C PHE A 132 9.83 -10.92 0.18
N ASP A 133 9.11 -11.95 0.62
CA ASP A 133 9.11 -13.30 0.03
C ASP A 133 8.17 -13.38 -1.19
N GLY A 134 7.28 -12.41 -1.33
CA GLY A 134 6.41 -12.24 -2.47
C GLY A 134 5.58 -10.97 -2.39
N GLU A 135 4.91 -10.65 -3.50
CA GLU A 135 4.16 -9.40 -3.64
C GLU A 135 2.87 -9.59 -4.44
N ILE A 136 1.87 -8.83 -4.07
CA ILE A 136 0.63 -8.63 -4.84
C ILE A 136 0.45 -7.14 -5.05
N ILE A 137 0.32 -6.75 -6.31
CA ILE A 137 0.13 -5.37 -6.76
C ILE A 137 -1.21 -5.29 -7.49
N SER A 138 -2.09 -4.40 -7.06
CA SER A 138 -3.44 -4.26 -7.61
C SER A 138 -3.47 -4.07 -9.12
N ALA A 139 -2.55 -3.26 -9.67
CA ALA A 139 -2.46 -3.01 -11.10
C ALA A 139 -2.10 -4.25 -11.94
N GLU A 140 -1.51 -5.30 -11.34
CA GLU A 140 -1.24 -6.57 -12.04
C GLU A 140 -2.48 -7.47 -12.13
N LEU A 141 -3.45 -7.28 -11.22
CA LEU A 141 -4.59 -8.17 -11.05
C LEU A 141 -5.93 -7.55 -11.46
N GLY A 142 -5.99 -6.25 -11.66
CA GLY A 142 -7.23 -5.55 -11.97
C GLY A 142 -8.21 -5.47 -10.78
N CYS A 143 -7.75 -5.70 -9.55
CA CYS A 143 -8.59 -5.64 -8.35
C CYS A 143 -7.85 -4.99 -7.19
N MET A 144 -8.61 -4.38 -6.27
CA MET A 144 -8.10 -3.55 -5.18
C MET A 144 -8.67 -4.00 -3.83
N LYS A 145 -7.96 -3.66 -2.75
CA LYS A 145 -8.50 -3.68 -1.39
C LYS A 145 -9.65 -2.66 -1.28
N PRO A 146 -10.66 -2.90 -0.43
CA PRO A 146 -10.88 -4.04 0.45
C PRO A 146 -11.57 -5.23 -0.23
N GLY A 147 -11.60 -5.31 -1.56
CA GLY A 147 -12.24 -6.39 -2.30
C GLY A 147 -11.66 -7.76 -1.96
N LYS A 148 -12.51 -8.79 -1.80
CA LYS A 148 -12.06 -10.15 -1.43
C LYS A 148 -11.08 -10.75 -2.44
N ALA A 149 -11.23 -10.40 -3.74
CA ALA A 149 -10.44 -10.99 -4.81
C ALA A 149 -8.93 -10.83 -4.61
N ILE A 150 -8.45 -9.66 -4.21
CA ILE A 150 -7.01 -9.41 -4.06
C ILE A 150 -6.40 -10.24 -2.93
N PHE A 151 -7.12 -10.45 -1.83
CA PHE A 151 -6.68 -11.30 -0.72
C PHE A 151 -6.69 -12.79 -1.13
N THR A 152 -7.72 -13.22 -1.86
CA THR A 152 -7.80 -14.58 -2.40
C THR A 152 -6.65 -14.86 -3.34
N HIS A 153 -6.32 -13.93 -4.25
CA HIS A 153 -5.16 -14.05 -5.13
C HIS A 153 -3.83 -14.20 -4.37
N LEU A 154 -3.64 -13.45 -3.28
CA LEU A 154 -2.46 -13.59 -2.43
C LEU A 154 -2.38 -15.01 -1.85
N LEU A 155 -3.47 -15.49 -1.23
CA LEU A 155 -3.52 -16.81 -0.59
C LEU A 155 -3.27 -17.93 -1.59
N GLU A 156 -3.90 -17.87 -2.76
CA GLU A 156 -3.74 -18.87 -3.83
C GLU A 156 -2.33 -18.85 -4.43
N ARG A 157 -1.81 -17.65 -4.78
CA ARG A 157 -0.50 -17.50 -5.42
C ARG A 157 0.64 -18.06 -4.59
N TYR A 158 0.58 -17.87 -3.27
CA TYR A 158 1.63 -18.30 -2.35
C TYR A 158 1.24 -19.53 -1.52
N GLN A 159 0.09 -20.15 -1.80
CA GLN A 159 -0.42 -21.35 -1.13
C GLN A 159 -0.49 -21.17 0.40
N LEU A 160 -1.01 -20.03 0.85
CA LEU A 160 -1.12 -19.66 2.26
C LEU A 160 -2.49 -20.07 2.82
N ALA A 161 -2.49 -20.57 4.06
CA ALA A 161 -3.73 -20.73 4.84
C ALA A 161 -4.08 -19.37 5.48
N ALA A 162 -5.32 -18.93 5.35
CA ALA A 162 -5.73 -17.59 5.79
C ALA A 162 -5.53 -17.40 7.31
N ASP A 163 -5.80 -18.41 8.12
CA ASP A 163 -5.65 -18.42 9.57
C ASP A 163 -4.18 -18.43 10.06
N ASP A 164 -3.22 -18.74 9.18
CA ASP A 164 -1.78 -18.63 9.43
C ASP A 164 -1.23 -17.22 9.08
N CYS A 165 -2.07 -16.30 8.60
CA CYS A 165 -1.70 -14.99 8.08
C CYS A 165 -2.22 -13.84 8.94
N VAL A 166 -1.40 -12.79 9.10
CA VAL A 166 -1.83 -11.49 9.64
C VAL A 166 -1.52 -10.38 8.64
N PHE A 167 -2.50 -9.51 8.39
CA PHE A 167 -2.40 -8.38 7.48
C PHE A 167 -2.32 -7.06 8.25
N LEU A 168 -1.35 -6.22 7.89
CA LEU A 168 -1.11 -4.89 8.45
C LEU A 168 -1.38 -3.82 7.38
N ASP A 169 -2.33 -2.92 7.65
CA ASP A 169 -2.74 -1.85 6.72
C ASP A 169 -3.24 -0.65 7.53
N ASP A 170 -2.95 0.57 7.12
CA ASP A 170 -3.39 1.79 7.81
C ASP A 170 -4.89 2.05 7.65
N VAL A 171 -5.50 1.53 6.59
CA VAL A 171 -6.93 1.69 6.28
C VAL A 171 -7.76 0.58 6.92
N LEU A 172 -8.59 0.93 7.90
CA LEU A 172 -9.43 -0.04 8.62
C LEU A 172 -10.31 -0.88 7.69
N ALA A 173 -10.86 -0.29 6.62
CA ALA A 173 -11.68 -1.02 5.65
C ALA A 173 -10.92 -2.18 4.98
N ASN A 174 -9.62 -2.01 4.70
CA ASN A 174 -8.77 -3.05 4.14
C ASN A 174 -8.52 -4.17 5.15
N VAL A 175 -8.28 -3.81 6.41
CA VAL A 175 -8.14 -4.78 7.52
C VAL A 175 -9.41 -5.63 7.68
N GLU A 176 -10.58 -4.99 7.65
CA GLU A 176 -11.86 -5.69 7.73
C GLU A 176 -12.11 -6.57 6.48
N GLY A 177 -11.69 -6.11 5.29
CA GLY A 177 -11.73 -6.91 4.06
C GLY A 177 -10.89 -8.19 4.18
N ALA A 178 -9.69 -8.10 4.74
CA ALA A 178 -8.82 -9.25 5.01
C ALA A 178 -9.46 -10.24 6.00
N LYS A 179 -10.06 -9.74 7.07
CA LYS A 179 -10.77 -10.58 8.06
C LYS A 179 -11.95 -11.34 7.45
N GLN A 180 -12.65 -10.77 6.46
CA GLN A 180 -13.75 -11.44 5.77
C GLN A 180 -13.33 -12.67 4.95
N VAL A 181 -12.05 -12.81 4.64
CA VAL A 181 -11.49 -14.00 3.96
C VAL A 181 -10.69 -14.88 4.93
N GLY A 182 -10.76 -14.60 6.24
CA GLY A 182 -10.19 -15.45 7.29
C GLY A 182 -8.79 -15.08 7.75
N LEU A 183 -8.19 -13.99 7.26
CA LEU A 183 -6.92 -13.50 7.77
C LEU A 183 -7.12 -12.86 9.17
N HIS A 184 -6.07 -12.85 9.98
CA HIS A 184 -5.97 -11.90 11.07
C HIS A 184 -5.66 -10.52 10.49
N GLY A 185 -6.05 -9.44 11.20
CA GLY A 185 -5.82 -8.09 10.71
C GLY A 185 -5.52 -7.12 11.83
N ILE A 186 -4.50 -6.29 11.61
CA ILE A 186 -4.06 -5.22 12.51
C ILE A 186 -4.13 -3.90 11.73
N GLN A 187 -4.85 -2.91 12.26
CA GLN A 187 -4.77 -1.56 11.71
C GLN A 187 -3.43 -0.96 12.12
N PHE A 188 -2.63 -0.59 11.13
CA PHE A 188 -1.29 -0.08 11.33
C PHE A 188 -1.32 1.43 11.61
N PHE A 189 -0.72 1.87 12.71
CA PHE A 189 -0.48 3.28 13.03
C PHE A 189 1.01 3.62 13.08
N ASN A 190 1.83 2.67 13.52
CA ASN A 190 3.29 2.75 13.52
C ASN A 190 3.89 1.38 13.87
N ALA A 191 5.19 1.21 13.62
CA ALA A 191 5.88 -0.06 13.84
C ALA A 191 5.85 -0.54 15.32
N ALA A 192 5.90 0.38 16.29
CA ALA A 192 5.89 0.01 17.70
C ALA A 192 4.53 -0.50 18.17
N GLN A 193 3.44 0.10 17.66
CA GLN A 193 2.08 -0.41 17.92
C GLN A 193 1.89 -1.77 17.24
N ALA A 194 2.27 -1.89 15.96
CA ALA A 194 2.14 -3.15 15.23
C ALA A 194 2.92 -4.29 15.91
N GLU A 195 4.13 -4.01 16.40
CA GLU A 195 4.92 -4.98 17.16
C GLU A 195 4.18 -5.50 18.41
N ARG A 196 3.57 -4.61 19.20
CA ARG A 196 2.81 -5.03 20.39
C ARG A 196 1.65 -5.94 20.01
N GLU A 197 0.86 -5.56 19.00
CA GLU A 197 -0.31 -6.35 18.58
C GLU A 197 0.08 -7.67 17.94
N LEU A 198 1.19 -7.73 17.18
CA LEU A 198 1.73 -9.00 16.68
C LEU A 198 2.14 -9.94 17.82
N ARG A 199 2.75 -9.41 18.90
CA ARG A 199 3.08 -10.20 20.10
C ARG A 199 1.84 -10.67 20.85
N GLU A 200 0.78 -9.85 20.91
CA GLU A 200 -0.52 -10.22 21.50
C GLU A 200 -1.20 -11.36 20.69
N LEU A 201 -0.97 -11.41 19.36
CA LEU A 201 -1.38 -12.53 18.52
C LEU A 201 -0.48 -13.78 18.67
N GLY A 202 0.54 -13.74 19.55
CA GLY A 202 1.39 -14.87 19.87
C GLY A 202 2.69 -14.97 19.06
N LEU A 203 3.05 -13.97 18.23
CA LEU A 203 4.33 -13.98 17.51
C LEU A 203 5.48 -13.71 18.50
N VAL A 204 6.55 -14.46 18.32
CA VAL A 204 7.78 -14.36 19.15
C VAL A 204 8.95 -13.98 18.24
N PHE A 205 9.48 -12.74 18.41
CA PHE A 205 10.57 -12.22 17.58
C PHE A 205 11.27 -11.02 18.25
#